data_f054f3b85ce81bcceba1a63c38fa01c6
#
_entry.id   f054f3b85ce81bcceba1a63c38fa01c6
#
_cell.length_a   1.000
_cell.length_b   1.000
_cell.length_c   1.000
_cell.angle_alpha   90.00
_cell.angle_beta   90.00
_cell.angle_gamma   90.00
#
_symmetry.space_group_name_H-M   'P 1'
#
loop_
_entity.id
_entity.type
_entity.pdbx_description
1 polymer ?
#
loop_
_entity_poly.entity_id
_entity_poly.type
_entity_poly.pdbx_seq_one_letter_code
_entity_poly.pdbx_strand_id
1 'polypeptide(L)'
;MIITNDRSSTHALEITDTELMATAPSIFAQAPMPGVSGRYTFLPTARIVDAMRQEGWKPIEARQSSPRLEARRGYQMHQVRFQRRDQVAEVDEFAPEVILLNSHDRSSGYEIRAGMFRFVCRNGLMVADSLIPAIHVRHTGQEIGAIIQASFTILGQLPKLADRVASFRSISLTNSAARLFAEQALALRYQDPTLAPIRAEQLLEPRRHEDAGSDLWAITNRLQENLLRGGMRDTTRLNRNGRPVRPMRAIRGLDANLKINLGLWEIAETVRLN
;
A
#
# COMPACT_ATOMS: atom_id res chain seq x y z
N MET A 1 0.93 17.71 13.63
CA MET A 1 2.18 17.62 14.39
C MET A 1 3.12 16.72 13.59
N ILE A 2 4.14 17.26 12.95
CA ILE A 2 5.10 16.49 12.13
C ILE A 2 6.21 16.07 13.08
N ILE A 3 6.26 14.79 13.42
CA ILE A 3 7.38 14.23 14.16
C ILE A 3 8.55 14.14 13.18
N THR A 4 9.53 14.99 13.31
CA THR A 4 10.79 14.94 12.57
C THR A 4 11.60 13.76 13.10
N ASN A 5 11.55 12.64 12.40
CA ASN A 5 12.39 11.48 12.68
C ASN A 5 13.83 11.74 12.19
N ASP A 6 14.76 11.47 13.07
CA ASP A 6 16.20 11.46 12.83
C ASP A 6 16.53 10.58 11.61
N ARG A 7 17.34 11.12 10.67
CA ARG A 7 17.69 10.49 9.38
C ARG A 7 18.68 9.32 9.50
N SER A 8 19.03 8.91 10.72
CA SER A 8 20.04 7.87 10.96
C SER A 8 19.49 6.45 11.14
N SER A 9 18.16 6.25 11.22
CA SER A 9 17.58 4.92 11.43
C SER A 9 16.90 4.43 10.14
N THR A 10 17.44 3.37 9.56
CA THR A 10 16.87 2.63 8.43
C THR A 10 15.56 1.90 8.77
N HIS A 11 15.12 1.94 10.04
CA HIS A 11 13.91 1.29 10.52
C HIS A 11 12.83 2.31 10.86
N ALA A 12 11.60 2.05 10.45
CA ALA A 12 10.45 2.78 10.94
C ALA A 12 10.29 2.55 12.46
N LEU A 13 9.91 3.59 13.19
CA LEU A 13 9.59 3.45 14.61
C LEU A 13 8.30 2.64 14.76
N GLU A 14 8.28 1.77 15.77
CA GLU A 14 7.06 1.08 16.18
C GLU A 14 6.03 2.11 16.64
N ILE A 15 4.80 1.99 16.12
CA ILE A 15 3.68 2.83 16.55
C ILE A 15 2.99 2.23 17.76
N THR A 16 2.64 3.09 18.70
CA THR A 16 1.98 2.74 19.96
C THR A 16 0.50 2.44 19.76
N ASP A 17 -0.16 1.80 20.73
CA ASP A 17 -1.61 1.58 20.70
C ASP A 17 -2.41 2.88 20.67
N THR A 18 -1.90 3.94 21.29
CA THR A 18 -2.51 5.27 21.22
C THR A 18 -2.49 5.81 19.78
N GLU A 19 -1.38 5.64 19.07
CA GLU A 19 -1.27 6.05 17.67
C GLU A 19 -2.09 5.15 16.74
N LEU A 20 -2.13 3.84 17.00
CA LEU A 20 -3.01 2.89 16.30
C LEU A 20 -4.47 3.30 16.46
N MET A 21 -4.91 3.59 17.70
CA MET A 21 -6.28 4.01 18.00
C MET A 21 -6.63 5.35 17.31
N ALA A 22 -5.68 6.28 17.25
CA ALA A 22 -5.90 7.56 16.59
C ALA A 22 -6.01 7.45 15.07
N THR A 23 -5.29 6.50 14.44
CA THR A 23 -5.23 6.36 12.98
C THR A 23 -6.22 5.34 12.43
N ALA A 24 -6.47 4.25 13.16
CA ALA A 24 -7.33 3.15 12.74
C ALA A 24 -8.12 2.56 13.93
N PRO A 25 -9.05 3.31 14.53
CA PRO A 25 -9.84 2.86 15.69
C PRO A 25 -10.62 1.56 15.46
N SER A 26 -10.93 1.19 14.22
CA SER A 26 -11.58 -0.09 13.91
C SER A 26 -10.73 -1.33 14.27
N ILE A 27 -9.41 -1.19 14.48
CA ILE A 27 -8.52 -2.24 15.01
C ILE A 27 -8.99 -2.68 16.42
N PHE A 28 -9.51 -1.74 17.21
CA PHE A 28 -9.89 -1.92 18.61
C PHE A 28 -11.40 -2.17 18.79
N ALA A 29 -12.14 -2.50 17.73
CA ALA A 29 -13.53 -2.89 17.85
C ALA A 29 -13.69 -4.03 18.89
N GLN A 30 -14.69 -3.94 19.76
CA GLN A 30 -14.96 -4.93 20.82
C GLN A 30 -16.04 -5.94 20.43
N ALA A 31 -16.74 -5.69 19.33
CA ALA A 31 -17.78 -6.54 18.79
C ALA A 31 -17.82 -6.41 17.26
N PRO A 32 -18.39 -7.38 16.53
CA PRO A 32 -18.63 -7.24 15.11
C PRO A 32 -19.75 -6.22 14.85
N MET A 33 -19.83 -5.72 13.62
CA MET A 33 -20.95 -4.87 13.21
C MET A 33 -22.29 -5.61 13.45
N PRO A 34 -23.34 -4.94 13.96
CA PRO A 34 -24.65 -5.54 14.13
C PRO A 34 -25.19 -6.20 12.85
N GLY A 35 -25.87 -7.36 12.98
CA GLY A 35 -26.43 -8.11 11.85
C GLY A 35 -25.43 -9.04 11.14
N VAL A 36 -24.26 -9.28 11.72
CA VAL A 36 -23.32 -10.33 11.27
C VAL A 36 -23.89 -11.70 11.61
N SER A 37 -23.68 -12.71 10.72
CA SER A 37 -24.21 -14.07 10.94
C SER A 37 -23.56 -14.74 12.15
N GLY A 38 -24.29 -15.67 12.82
CA GLY A 38 -23.76 -16.44 13.96
C GLY A 38 -22.59 -17.39 13.62
N ARG A 39 -22.23 -17.52 12.33
CA ARG A 39 -21.05 -18.30 11.89
C ARG A 39 -19.76 -17.45 11.92
N TYR A 40 -19.88 -16.15 12.11
CA TYR A 40 -18.74 -15.25 12.17
C TYR A 40 -18.17 -15.25 13.59
N THR A 41 -16.97 -15.74 13.75
CA THR A 41 -16.23 -15.64 15.01
C THR A 41 -15.52 -14.28 15.04
N PHE A 42 -15.93 -13.42 15.97
CA PHE A 42 -15.32 -12.13 16.14
C PHE A 42 -14.00 -12.23 16.91
N LEU A 43 -12.95 -11.64 16.37
CA LEU A 43 -11.68 -11.45 17.05
C LEU A 43 -11.22 -10.00 16.83
N PRO A 44 -11.00 -9.21 17.90
CA PRO A 44 -10.44 -7.87 17.78
C PRO A 44 -9.07 -7.92 17.08
N THR A 45 -8.85 -7.08 16.07
CA THR A 45 -7.56 -7.03 15.37
C THR A 45 -6.41 -6.62 16.30
N ALA A 46 -6.70 -5.85 17.36
CA ALA A 46 -5.73 -5.51 18.41
C ALA A 46 -5.05 -6.75 19.00
N ARG A 47 -5.82 -7.84 19.26
CA ARG A 47 -5.24 -9.11 19.77
C ARG A 47 -4.28 -9.77 18.79
N ILE A 48 -4.52 -9.57 17.48
CA ILE A 48 -3.60 -10.06 16.44
C ILE A 48 -2.34 -9.20 16.44
N VAL A 49 -2.48 -7.87 16.56
CA VAL A 49 -1.32 -6.96 16.68
C VAL A 49 -0.45 -7.36 17.88
N ASP A 50 -1.05 -7.67 19.03
CA ASP A 50 -0.31 -8.10 20.22
C ASP A 50 0.40 -9.44 20.00
N ALA A 51 -0.26 -10.41 19.37
CA ALA A 51 0.33 -11.70 19.03
C ALA A 51 1.50 -11.53 18.01
N MET A 52 1.34 -10.67 17.02
CA MET A 52 2.41 -10.34 16.08
C MET A 52 3.62 -9.69 16.79
N ARG A 53 3.39 -8.81 17.78
CA ARG A 53 4.46 -8.24 18.61
C ARG A 53 5.22 -9.30 19.41
N GLN A 54 4.52 -10.28 19.98
CA GLN A 54 5.14 -11.39 20.71
C GLN A 54 6.05 -12.23 19.81
N GLU A 55 5.73 -12.31 18.51
CA GLU A 55 6.55 -12.97 17.50
C GLU A 55 7.66 -12.07 16.91
N GLY A 56 7.87 -10.89 17.47
CA GLY A 56 8.94 -9.96 17.08
C GLY A 56 8.57 -9.02 15.93
N TRP A 57 7.32 -9.04 15.45
CA TRP A 57 6.82 -8.07 14.49
C TRP A 57 6.54 -6.72 15.16
N LYS A 58 6.86 -5.63 14.48
CA LYS A 58 6.59 -4.27 14.95
C LYS A 58 5.59 -3.60 14.03
N PRO A 59 4.43 -3.16 14.53
CA PRO A 59 3.54 -2.32 13.75
C PRO A 59 4.22 -0.95 13.52
N ILE A 60 4.28 -0.52 12.27
CA ILE A 60 4.97 0.70 11.85
C ILE A 60 4.04 1.71 11.20
N GLU A 61 2.91 1.27 10.71
CA GLU A 61 1.87 2.11 10.12
C GLU A 61 0.51 1.42 10.25
N ALA A 62 -0.53 2.21 10.49
CA ALA A 62 -1.90 1.77 10.37
C ALA A 62 -2.73 2.77 9.59
N ARG A 63 -3.73 2.26 8.87
CA ARG A 63 -4.73 3.06 8.14
C ARG A 63 -6.09 2.38 8.23
N GLN A 64 -7.15 3.16 8.07
CA GLN A 64 -8.49 2.60 7.87
C GLN A 64 -9.22 3.34 6.74
N SER A 65 -10.19 2.66 6.13
CA SER A 65 -11.06 3.28 5.14
C SER A 65 -12.04 4.25 5.82
N SER A 66 -12.53 5.24 5.06
CA SER A 66 -13.61 6.10 5.53
C SER A 66 -14.95 5.46 5.18
N PRO A 67 -15.82 5.17 6.16
CA PRO A 67 -17.09 4.54 5.89
C PRO A 67 -18.02 5.51 5.14
N ARG A 68 -18.72 5.01 4.13
CA ARG A 68 -19.78 5.78 3.43
C ARG A 68 -21.09 5.80 4.22
N LEU A 69 -21.31 4.77 5.04
CA LEU A 69 -22.48 4.61 5.89
C LEU A 69 -22.05 4.74 7.34
N GLU A 70 -22.76 5.55 8.11
CA GLU A 70 -22.47 5.78 9.54
C GLU A 70 -22.51 4.47 10.34
N ALA A 71 -23.42 3.57 10.01
CA ALA A 71 -23.54 2.24 10.64
C ALA A 71 -22.26 1.37 10.54
N ARG A 72 -21.35 1.68 9.61
CA ARG A 72 -20.06 0.99 9.46
C ARG A 72 -18.93 1.62 10.25
N ARG A 73 -19.17 2.78 10.88
CA ARG A 73 -18.16 3.47 11.67
C ARG A 73 -17.69 2.59 12.82
N GLY A 74 -16.36 2.42 12.95
CA GLY A 74 -15.73 1.55 13.93
C GLY A 74 -15.55 0.09 13.48
N TYR A 75 -16.11 -0.31 12.31
CA TYR A 75 -16.04 -1.69 11.80
C TYR A 75 -15.39 -1.79 10.42
N GLN A 76 -15.05 -0.65 9.82
CA GLN A 76 -14.56 -0.54 8.44
C GLN A 76 -13.22 -1.24 8.24
N MET A 77 -12.89 -1.50 6.96
CA MET A 77 -11.60 -2.05 6.58
C MET A 77 -10.44 -1.22 7.14
N HIS A 78 -9.48 -1.91 7.70
CA HIS A 78 -8.24 -1.35 8.22
C HIS A 78 -7.05 -2.20 7.79
N GLN A 79 -5.88 -1.58 7.87
CA GLN A 79 -4.59 -2.13 7.49
C GLN A 79 -3.60 -1.86 8.60
N VAL A 80 -2.76 -2.84 8.91
CA VAL A 80 -1.56 -2.67 9.74
C VAL A 80 -0.35 -3.17 8.96
N ARG A 81 0.71 -2.40 8.93
CA ARG A 81 2.00 -2.77 8.32
C ARG A 81 2.98 -3.13 9.43
N PHE A 82 3.67 -4.25 9.24
CA PHE A 82 4.61 -4.80 10.20
C PHE A 82 5.99 -4.96 9.59
N GLN A 83 7.02 -4.66 10.38
CA GLN A 83 8.42 -4.97 10.09
C GLN A 83 9.04 -5.83 11.19
N ARG A 84 10.06 -6.62 10.84
CA ARG A 84 10.91 -7.32 11.80
C ARG A 84 12.33 -6.76 11.73
N ARG A 85 12.94 -6.48 12.89
CA ARG A 85 14.30 -5.91 12.96
C ARG A 85 15.40 -6.91 12.59
N ASP A 86 15.17 -8.18 12.89
CA ASP A 86 16.14 -9.27 12.70
C ASP A 86 16.21 -9.77 11.24
N GLN A 87 15.37 -9.27 10.35
CA GLN A 87 15.22 -9.76 8.98
C GLN A 87 15.18 -8.68 7.91
N VAL A 88 15.59 -7.47 8.27
CA VAL A 88 15.80 -6.45 7.26
C VAL A 88 17.09 -6.80 6.54
N ALA A 89 16.99 -7.58 5.45
CA ALA A 89 18.00 -7.51 4.44
C ALA A 89 18.04 -6.04 3.99
N GLU A 90 19.10 -5.34 4.31
CA GLU A 90 19.36 -4.01 3.77
C GLU A 90 19.48 -4.14 2.25
N VAL A 91 18.35 -4.02 1.56
CA VAL A 91 18.35 -3.80 0.13
C VAL A 91 18.28 -2.29 -0.04
N ASP A 92 19.41 -1.67 0.01
CA ASP A 92 19.79 -0.26 -0.22
C ASP A 92 18.75 0.84 0.08
N GLU A 93 17.47 0.66 -0.21
CA GLU A 93 16.50 1.74 -0.10
C GLU A 93 15.09 1.32 0.34
N PHE A 94 14.86 0.04 0.64
CA PHE A 94 13.55 -0.40 1.14
C PHE A 94 13.63 -1.49 2.21
N ALA A 95 12.66 -1.50 3.13
CA ALA A 95 12.45 -2.58 4.09
C ALA A 95 11.27 -3.45 3.63
N PRO A 96 11.44 -4.79 3.58
CA PRO A 96 10.32 -5.70 3.40
C PRO A 96 9.33 -5.61 4.56
N GLU A 97 8.06 -5.82 4.27
CA GLU A 97 6.96 -5.73 5.22
C GLU A 97 5.96 -6.85 5.06
N VAL A 98 5.27 -7.16 6.16
CA VAL A 98 4.03 -7.92 6.14
C VAL A 98 2.87 -6.97 6.42
N ILE A 99 1.85 -7.05 5.60
CA ILE A 99 0.67 -6.20 5.66
C ILE A 99 -0.53 -7.06 6.04
N LEU A 100 -1.19 -6.70 7.13
CA LEU A 100 -2.47 -7.28 7.55
C LEU A 100 -3.61 -6.35 7.15
N LEU A 101 -4.58 -6.88 6.43
CA LEU A 101 -5.85 -6.24 6.11
C LEU A 101 -6.97 -6.99 6.81
N ASN A 102 -7.96 -6.28 7.34
CA ASN A 102 -9.16 -6.86 7.93
C ASN A 102 -10.33 -5.87 7.95
N SER A 103 -11.56 -6.38 8.17
CA SER A 103 -12.73 -5.57 8.52
C SER A 103 -13.64 -6.32 9.50
N HIS A 104 -14.44 -5.57 10.25
CA HIS A 104 -15.44 -6.13 11.15
C HIS A 104 -16.87 -5.90 10.65
N ASP A 105 -17.02 -5.40 9.40
CA ASP A 105 -18.29 -5.13 8.72
C ASP A 105 -18.59 -6.14 7.59
N ARG A 106 -17.86 -7.24 7.52
CA ARG A 106 -17.94 -8.30 6.50
C ARG A 106 -17.46 -7.90 5.10
N SER A 107 -16.89 -6.71 4.91
CA SER A 107 -16.35 -6.32 3.60
C SER A 107 -15.06 -7.05 3.24
N SER A 108 -14.30 -7.52 4.24
CA SER A 108 -13.07 -8.30 4.07
C SER A 108 -12.86 -9.27 5.24
N GLY A 109 -12.29 -10.45 4.97
CA GLY A 109 -11.65 -11.29 5.97
C GLY A 109 -10.22 -10.85 6.23
N TYR A 110 -9.48 -11.62 7.06
CA TYR A 110 -8.05 -11.41 7.23
C TYR A 110 -7.31 -11.73 5.93
N GLU A 111 -6.49 -10.80 5.51
CA GLU A 111 -5.63 -10.93 4.34
C GLU A 111 -4.23 -10.50 4.71
N ILE A 112 -3.24 -11.37 4.49
CA ILE A 112 -1.85 -11.13 4.78
C ILE A 112 -1.10 -11.03 3.44
N ARG A 113 -0.40 -9.91 3.23
CA ARG A 113 0.32 -9.60 1.99
C ARG A 113 1.78 -9.26 2.25
N ALA A 114 2.60 -9.49 1.23
CA ALA A 114 3.92 -8.89 1.15
C ALA A 114 3.82 -7.40 0.79
N GLY A 115 4.71 -6.63 1.37
CA GLY A 115 4.89 -5.22 1.06
C GLY A 115 6.34 -4.80 1.17
N MET A 116 6.61 -3.56 0.82
CA MET A 116 7.89 -2.92 1.05
C MET A 116 7.68 -1.45 1.40
N PHE A 117 8.50 -0.96 2.29
CA PHE A 117 8.58 0.44 2.65
C PHE A 117 9.85 1.04 2.05
N ARG A 118 9.70 2.02 1.18
CA ARG A 118 10.84 2.71 0.60
C ARG A 118 11.22 3.91 1.45
N PHE A 119 12.46 3.95 1.92
CA PHE A 119 12.95 4.99 2.85
C PHE A 119 12.95 6.40 2.24
N VAL A 120 13.29 6.50 0.96
CA VAL A 120 13.43 7.78 0.25
C VAL A 120 12.12 8.56 0.15
N CYS A 121 11.03 7.89 -0.27
CA CYS A 121 9.71 8.53 -0.45
C CYS A 121 8.75 8.29 0.71
N ARG A 122 9.09 7.42 1.64
CA ARG A 122 8.22 6.94 2.72
C ARG A 122 6.88 6.40 2.20
N ASN A 123 6.87 5.89 0.98
CA ASN A 123 5.71 5.23 0.41
C ASN A 123 5.78 3.74 0.69
N GLY A 124 4.67 3.18 1.16
CA GLY A 124 4.51 1.74 1.24
C GLY A 124 4.01 1.20 -0.09
N LEU A 125 4.79 0.36 -0.76
CA LEU A 125 4.35 -0.42 -1.91
C LEU A 125 3.75 -1.74 -1.41
N MET A 126 2.71 -2.23 -2.08
CA MET A 126 2.18 -3.58 -1.89
C MET A 126 2.55 -4.43 -3.10
N VAL A 127 2.95 -5.66 -2.83
CA VAL A 127 3.34 -6.62 -3.87
C VAL A 127 2.10 -7.33 -4.37
N ALA A 128 1.98 -7.49 -5.70
CA ALA A 128 0.85 -8.19 -6.30
C ALA A 128 0.96 -9.71 -6.17
N ASP A 129 -0.18 -10.38 -6.28
CA ASP A 129 -0.31 -11.83 -6.13
C ASP A 129 0.48 -12.63 -7.17
N SER A 130 0.80 -12.01 -8.31
CA SER A 130 1.64 -12.60 -9.35
C SER A 130 3.07 -12.93 -8.89
N LEU A 131 3.58 -12.22 -7.88
CA LEU A 131 4.90 -12.52 -7.30
C LEU A 131 4.80 -13.26 -5.97
N ILE A 132 4.03 -12.73 -5.01
CA ILE A 132 3.81 -13.31 -3.69
C ILE A 132 2.30 -13.28 -3.43
N PRO A 133 1.61 -14.43 -3.57
CA PRO A 133 0.17 -14.51 -3.34
C PRO A 133 -0.23 -14.07 -1.93
N ALA A 134 -1.32 -13.34 -1.82
CA ALA A 134 -1.92 -13.03 -0.53
C ALA A 134 -2.45 -14.30 0.13
N ILE A 135 -2.35 -14.36 1.46
CA ILE A 135 -2.90 -15.45 2.26
C ILE A 135 -4.17 -14.95 2.94
N HIS A 136 -5.29 -15.64 2.69
CA HIS A 136 -6.57 -15.31 3.27
C HIS A 136 -6.88 -16.23 4.45
N VAL A 137 -7.22 -15.66 5.60
CA VAL A 137 -7.62 -16.38 6.80
C VAL A 137 -9.07 -16.07 7.13
N ARG A 138 -9.88 -17.12 7.29
CA ARG A 138 -11.32 -16.98 7.62
C ARG A 138 -11.52 -16.78 9.11
N HIS A 139 -12.61 -16.14 9.49
CA HIS A 139 -13.04 -15.96 10.87
C HIS A 139 -13.67 -17.25 11.42
N THR A 140 -12.87 -18.17 11.95
CA THR A 140 -13.26 -19.52 12.40
C THR A 140 -12.88 -19.84 13.85
N GLY A 141 -12.29 -18.90 14.58
CA GLY A 141 -11.86 -19.07 15.97
C GLY A 141 -10.39 -19.49 16.16
N GLN A 142 -9.66 -19.74 15.07
CA GLN A 142 -8.22 -20.11 15.08
C GLN A 142 -7.34 -19.10 14.33
N GLU A 143 -7.81 -17.88 14.19
CA GLU A 143 -7.22 -16.89 13.31
C GLU A 143 -5.81 -16.47 13.73
N ILE A 144 -5.54 -16.33 15.03
CA ILE A 144 -4.23 -15.85 15.53
C ILE A 144 -3.11 -16.76 15.02
N GLY A 145 -3.20 -18.08 15.28
CA GLY A 145 -2.18 -19.03 14.83
C GLY A 145 -2.02 -19.05 13.30
N ALA A 146 -3.14 -19.01 12.57
CA ALA A 146 -3.13 -19.02 11.12
C ALA A 146 -2.50 -17.72 10.54
N ILE A 147 -2.76 -16.56 11.15
CA ILE A 147 -2.17 -15.27 10.73
C ILE A 147 -0.68 -15.25 11.03
N ILE A 148 -0.26 -15.71 12.21
CA ILE A 148 1.17 -15.84 12.54
C ILE A 148 1.87 -16.75 11.53
N GLN A 149 1.33 -17.93 11.26
CA GLN A 149 1.88 -18.84 10.26
C GLN A 149 1.94 -18.20 8.87
N ALA A 150 0.89 -17.48 8.46
CA ALA A 150 0.86 -16.76 7.19
C ALA A 150 1.93 -15.67 7.13
N SER A 151 2.16 -14.94 8.22
CA SER A 151 3.20 -13.90 8.28
C SER A 151 4.60 -14.48 8.06
N PHE A 152 4.91 -15.64 8.64
CA PHE A 152 6.18 -16.34 8.42
C PHE A 152 6.26 -16.94 7.01
N THR A 153 5.16 -17.40 6.45
CA THR A 153 5.12 -17.88 5.06
C THR A 153 5.46 -16.76 4.08
N ILE A 154 4.87 -15.57 4.27
CA ILE A 154 5.21 -14.38 3.48
C ILE A 154 6.67 -14.00 3.68
N LEU A 155 7.14 -13.98 4.94
CA LEU A 155 8.52 -13.66 5.28
C LEU A 155 9.52 -14.53 4.51
N GLY A 156 9.29 -15.85 4.45
CA GLY A 156 10.13 -16.79 3.69
C GLY A 156 10.16 -16.52 2.17
N GLN A 157 9.24 -15.75 1.63
CA GLN A 157 9.17 -15.38 0.23
C GLN A 157 9.75 -13.99 -0.08
N LEU A 158 10.07 -13.19 0.94
CA LEU A 158 10.59 -11.82 0.74
C LEU A 158 11.92 -11.76 -0.05
N PRO A 159 12.83 -12.75 -0.02
CA PRO A 159 14.00 -12.75 -0.90
C PRO A 159 13.64 -12.65 -2.38
N LYS A 160 12.54 -13.27 -2.83
CA LYS A 160 12.04 -13.14 -4.22
C LYS A 160 11.75 -11.70 -4.61
N LEU A 161 11.39 -10.89 -3.63
CA LEU A 161 11.08 -9.47 -3.83
C LEU A 161 12.35 -8.68 -4.15
N ALA A 162 13.45 -8.94 -3.43
CA ALA A 162 14.75 -8.33 -3.71
C ALA A 162 15.23 -8.67 -5.13
N ASP A 163 15.14 -9.95 -5.52
CA ASP A 163 15.50 -10.39 -6.87
C ASP A 163 14.64 -9.71 -7.94
N ARG A 164 13.34 -9.54 -7.66
CA ARG A 164 12.44 -8.87 -8.58
C ARG A 164 12.75 -7.39 -8.74
N VAL A 165 13.06 -6.69 -7.65
CA VAL A 165 13.51 -5.28 -7.71
C VAL A 165 14.81 -5.15 -8.47
N ALA A 166 15.77 -6.06 -8.24
CA ALA A 166 17.02 -6.10 -9.01
C ALA A 166 16.74 -6.28 -10.53
N SER A 167 15.83 -7.19 -10.88
CA SER A 167 15.36 -7.37 -12.26
C SER A 167 14.74 -6.09 -12.84
N PHE A 168 13.87 -5.39 -12.10
CA PHE A 168 13.28 -4.13 -12.56
C PHE A 168 14.33 -3.03 -12.76
N ARG A 169 15.36 -2.98 -11.91
CA ARG A 169 16.48 -2.03 -12.04
C ARG A 169 17.36 -2.30 -13.25
N SER A 170 17.46 -3.55 -13.70
CA SER A 170 18.25 -3.91 -14.87
C SER A 170 17.58 -3.57 -16.22
N ILE A 171 16.30 -3.18 -16.23
CA ILE A 171 15.52 -2.89 -17.42
C ILE A 171 15.40 -1.38 -17.61
N SER A 172 16.11 -0.83 -18.57
CA SER A 172 15.96 0.58 -18.98
C SER A 172 14.81 0.72 -19.97
N LEU A 173 13.87 1.62 -19.70
CA LEU A 173 12.76 1.91 -20.60
C LEU A 173 13.10 3.04 -21.57
N THR A 174 12.69 2.86 -22.82
CA THR A 174 12.66 3.97 -23.78
C THR A 174 11.59 4.99 -23.39
N ASN A 175 11.70 6.22 -23.90
CA ASN A 175 10.69 7.25 -23.64
C ASN A 175 9.27 6.81 -24.07
N SER A 176 9.15 6.06 -25.17
CA SER A 176 7.87 5.53 -25.65
C SER A 176 7.31 4.46 -24.73
N ALA A 177 8.15 3.54 -24.23
CA ALA A 177 7.73 2.51 -23.27
C ALA A 177 7.32 3.13 -21.93
N ALA A 178 8.09 4.09 -21.42
CA ALA A 178 7.76 4.82 -20.19
C ALA A 178 6.43 5.58 -20.32
N ARG A 179 6.18 6.22 -21.46
CA ARG A 179 4.91 6.88 -21.75
C ARG A 179 3.74 5.91 -21.76
N LEU A 180 3.87 4.77 -22.44
CA LEU A 180 2.83 3.73 -22.44
C LEU A 180 2.53 3.23 -21.04
N PHE A 181 3.56 2.99 -20.23
CA PHE A 181 3.40 2.63 -18.82
C PHE A 181 2.64 3.71 -18.04
N ALA A 182 2.97 4.99 -18.24
CA ALA A 182 2.27 6.10 -17.58
C ALA A 182 0.80 6.20 -18.01
N GLU A 183 0.47 5.94 -19.27
CA GLU A 183 -0.92 5.88 -19.77
C GLU A 183 -1.72 4.75 -19.09
N GLN A 184 -1.14 3.55 -18.99
CA GLN A 184 -1.76 2.43 -18.27
C GLN A 184 -1.90 2.73 -16.78
N ALA A 185 -0.89 3.33 -16.16
CA ALA A 185 -0.92 3.74 -14.75
C ALA A 185 -2.01 4.80 -14.49
N LEU A 186 -2.18 5.76 -15.37
CA LEU A 186 -3.24 6.77 -15.28
C LEU A 186 -4.64 6.13 -15.34
N ALA A 187 -4.81 5.11 -16.18
CA ALA A 187 -6.06 4.35 -16.30
C ALA A 187 -6.46 3.59 -15.02
N LEU A 188 -5.49 3.21 -14.17
CA LEU A 188 -5.80 2.64 -12.85
C LEU A 188 -6.64 3.59 -11.98
N ARG A 189 -6.44 4.88 -12.16
CA ARG A 189 -7.10 5.93 -11.38
C ARG A 189 -8.30 6.54 -12.09
N TYR A 190 -8.23 6.71 -13.40
CA TYR A 190 -9.26 7.32 -14.23
C TYR A 190 -9.67 6.35 -15.32
N GLN A 191 -10.91 5.81 -15.23
CA GLN A 191 -11.46 4.89 -16.26
C GLN A 191 -11.49 5.54 -17.64
N ASP A 192 -11.77 6.84 -17.68
CA ASP A 192 -11.62 7.69 -18.87
C ASP A 192 -10.44 8.65 -18.64
N PRO A 193 -9.25 8.41 -19.25
CA PRO A 193 -8.09 9.26 -19.12
C PRO A 193 -8.32 10.69 -19.62
N THR A 194 -9.31 10.92 -20.49
CA THR A 194 -9.64 12.27 -20.96
C THR A 194 -10.23 13.16 -19.86
N LEU A 195 -10.77 12.54 -18.81
CA LEU A 195 -11.29 13.24 -17.62
C LEU A 195 -10.22 13.50 -16.57
N ALA A 196 -9.01 12.94 -16.74
CA ALA A 196 -7.92 13.18 -15.80
C ALA A 196 -7.48 14.65 -15.84
N PRO A 197 -7.18 15.26 -14.68
CA PRO A 197 -6.73 16.66 -14.63
C PRO A 197 -5.27 16.84 -15.05
N ILE A 198 -4.62 15.78 -15.51
CA ILE A 198 -3.23 15.71 -15.95
C ILE A 198 -3.13 14.92 -17.25
N ARG A 199 -2.01 15.04 -17.93
CA ARG A 199 -1.60 14.11 -18.99
C ARG A 199 -0.74 13.00 -18.38
N ALA A 200 -0.69 11.84 -19.04
CA ALA A 200 0.05 10.68 -18.54
C ALA A 200 1.56 10.98 -18.36
N GLU A 201 2.14 11.75 -19.28
CA GLU A 201 3.56 12.14 -19.26
C GLU A 201 3.93 12.90 -17.99
N GLN A 202 3.00 13.65 -17.40
CA GLN A 202 3.27 14.38 -16.16
C GLN A 202 3.48 13.43 -14.97
N LEU A 203 2.98 12.20 -15.02
CA LEU A 203 3.28 11.18 -14.01
C LEU A 203 4.76 10.74 -14.06
N LEU A 204 5.46 10.97 -15.16
CA LEU A 204 6.89 10.67 -15.31
C LEU A 204 7.80 11.76 -14.74
N GLU A 205 7.27 12.89 -14.31
CA GLU A 205 8.06 13.97 -13.69
C GLU A 205 8.56 13.50 -12.30
N PRO A 206 9.90 13.43 -12.09
CA PRO A 206 10.43 13.01 -10.80
C PRO A 206 10.22 14.10 -9.76
N ARG A 207 9.81 13.72 -8.56
CA ARG A 207 9.65 14.64 -7.41
C ARG A 207 10.97 14.86 -6.67
N ARG A 208 11.96 14.03 -6.95
CA ARG A 208 13.28 14.06 -6.32
C ARG A 208 14.32 13.48 -7.26
N HIS A 209 15.60 13.80 -6.99
CA HIS A 209 16.72 13.40 -7.82
C HIS A 209 16.88 11.87 -7.88
N GLU A 210 16.68 11.18 -6.78
CA GLU A 210 16.83 9.73 -6.67
C GLU A 210 15.84 8.95 -7.55
N ASP A 211 14.75 9.59 -7.96
CA ASP A 211 13.75 9.01 -8.85
C ASP A 211 13.90 9.41 -10.33
N ALA A 212 15.02 10.04 -10.71
CA ALA A 212 15.24 10.52 -12.08
C ALA A 212 15.66 9.40 -13.06
N GLY A 213 15.94 8.18 -12.58
CA GLY A 213 16.37 7.04 -13.40
C GLY A 213 15.39 6.66 -14.51
N SER A 214 15.88 5.99 -15.55
CA SER A 214 15.09 5.46 -16.68
C SER A 214 14.76 3.97 -16.54
N ASP A 215 15.23 3.33 -15.47
CA ASP A 215 14.94 1.93 -15.22
C ASP A 215 13.49 1.72 -14.77
N LEU A 216 12.99 0.49 -14.97
CA LEU A 216 11.60 0.14 -14.67
C LEU A 216 11.26 0.36 -13.20
N TRP A 217 12.21 0.14 -12.26
CA TRP A 217 11.98 0.36 -10.83
C TRP A 217 11.81 1.85 -10.50
N ALA A 218 12.70 2.71 -10.98
CA ALA A 218 12.62 4.16 -10.77
C ALA A 218 11.32 4.73 -11.36
N ILE A 219 10.93 4.29 -12.57
CA ILE A 219 9.69 4.72 -13.20
C ILE A 219 8.48 4.24 -12.42
N THR A 220 8.44 2.98 -11.98
CA THR A 220 7.33 2.44 -11.16
C THR A 220 7.11 3.27 -9.89
N ASN A 221 8.19 3.59 -9.16
CA ASN A 221 8.12 4.40 -7.94
C ASN A 221 7.63 5.82 -8.22
N ARG A 222 8.08 6.43 -9.31
CA ARG A 222 7.68 7.76 -9.75
C ARG A 222 6.19 7.83 -10.06
N LEU A 223 5.68 6.86 -10.83
CA LEU A 223 4.27 6.72 -11.14
C LEU A 223 3.43 6.50 -9.87
N GLN A 224 3.88 5.64 -8.97
CA GLN A 224 3.21 5.38 -7.70
C GLN A 224 3.09 6.67 -6.87
N GLU A 225 4.21 7.35 -6.64
CA GLU A 225 4.22 8.56 -5.82
C GLU A 225 3.33 9.65 -6.41
N ASN A 226 3.42 9.88 -7.72
CA ASN A 226 2.62 10.89 -8.39
C ASN A 226 1.13 10.57 -8.36
N LEU A 227 0.74 9.32 -8.58
CA LEU A 227 -0.66 8.88 -8.46
C LEU A 227 -1.20 9.01 -7.05
N LEU A 228 -0.43 8.62 -6.03
CA LEU A 228 -0.90 8.63 -4.64
C LEU A 228 -0.92 10.04 -4.03
N ARG A 229 0.14 10.82 -4.21
CA ARG A 229 0.24 12.17 -3.64
C ARG A 229 -0.60 13.21 -4.36
N GLY A 230 -0.81 13.04 -5.66
CA GLY A 230 -1.53 14.04 -6.45
C GLY A 230 -0.81 15.41 -6.47
N GLY A 231 -1.59 16.48 -6.46
CA GLY A 231 -1.07 17.86 -6.50
C GLY A 231 -0.75 18.38 -7.91
N MET A 232 -0.67 17.51 -8.89
CA MET A 232 -0.36 17.84 -10.29
C MET A 232 -1.63 18.26 -11.05
N ARG A 233 -1.46 19.13 -12.06
CA ARG A 233 -2.52 19.50 -12.99
C ARG A 233 -1.91 19.85 -14.35
N ASP A 234 -2.67 19.63 -15.40
CA ASP A 234 -2.37 20.22 -16.71
C ASP A 234 -2.83 21.68 -16.72
N THR A 235 -1.89 22.61 -16.71
CA THR A 235 -2.17 24.06 -16.71
C THR A 235 -2.80 24.55 -17.99
N THR A 236 -2.69 23.79 -19.09
CA THR A 236 -3.27 24.14 -20.40
C THR A 236 -4.74 23.72 -20.50
N ARG A 237 -5.22 22.85 -19.60
CA ARG A 237 -6.61 22.37 -19.59
C ARG A 237 -7.53 23.30 -18.82
N LEU A 238 -8.64 23.61 -19.45
CA LEU A 238 -9.72 24.40 -18.82
C LEU A 238 -10.93 23.48 -18.57
N ASN A 239 -11.63 23.74 -17.49
CA ASN A 239 -12.91 23.10 -17.19
C ASN A 239 -14.05 23.71 -18.06
N ARG A 240 -15.27 23.20 -17.93
CA ARG A 240 -16.43 23.67 -18.68
C ARG A 240 -16.73 25.16 -18.51
N ASN A 241 -16.22 25.79 -17.46
CA ASN A 241 -16.40 27.21 -17.15
C ASN A 241 -15.21 28.09 -17.56
N GLY A 242 -14.30 27.58 -18.41
CA GLY A 242 -13.10 28.29 -18.87
C GLY A 242 -12.03 28.51 -17.79
N ARG A 243 -12.12 27.86 -16.63
CA ARG A 243 -11.15 27.97 -15.53
C ARG A 243 -10.17 26.79 -15.57
N PRO A 244 -8.91 26.95 -15.12
CA PRO A 244 -7.97 25.86 -15.01
C PRO A 244 -8.56 24.65 -14.23
N VAL A 245 -8.32 23.44 -14.70
CA VAL A 245 -8.73 22.22 -14.01
C VAL A 245 -8.12 22.19 -12.59
N ARG A 246 -8.86 21.62 -11.64
CA ARG A 246 -8.34 21.45 -10.28
C ARG A 246 -7.22 20.43 -10.26
N PRO A 247 -6.20 20.60 -9.42
CA PRO A 247 -5.14 19.60 -9.27
C PRO A 247 -5.70 18.23 -8.88
N MET A 248 -5.02 17.19 -9.33
CA MET A 248 -5.27 15.82 -8.92
C MET A 248 -5.19 15.70 -7.38
N ARG A 249 -6.22 15.18 -6.74
CA ARG A 249 -6.26 15.04 -5.27
C ARG A 249 -5.37 13.89 -4.83
N ALA A 250 -4.81 13.96 -3.62
CA ALA A 250 -4.14 12.83 -3.00
C ALA A 250 -5.14 11.66 -2.77
N ILE A 251 -4.66 10.43 -2.94
CA ILE A 251 -5.41 9.22 -2.57
C ILE A 251 -5.24 8.98 -1.06
N ARG A 252 -6.34 9.08 -0.32
CA ARG A 252 -6.39 8.84 1.13
C ARG A 252 -7.11 7.54 1.49
N GLY A 253 -7.99 7.06 0.60
CA GLY A 253 -8.77 5.83 0.82
C GLY A 253 -7.92 4.58 0.68
N LEU A 254 -8.11 3.62 1.59
CA LEU A 254 -7.36 2.37 1.62
C LEU A 254 -7.57 1.53 0.36
N ASP A 255 -8.84 1.37 -0.09
CA ASP A 255 -9.18 0.59 -1.30
C ASP A 255 -8.53 1.16 -2.56
N ALA A 256 -8.57 2.50 -2.71
CA ALA A 256 -7.96 3.16 -3.85
C ALA A 256 -6.42 3.07 -3.82
N ASN A 257 -5.82 3.14 -2.63
CA ASN A 257 -4.39 2.95 -2.44
C ASN A 257 -3.97 1.52 -2.82
N LEU A 258 -4.70 0.52 -2.32
CA LEU A 258 -4.50 -0.90 -2.63
C LEU A 258 -4.59 -1.13 -4.15
N LYS A 259 -5.66 -0.67 -4.79
CA LYS A 259 -5.87 -0.80 -6.24
C LYS A 259 -4.70 -0.23 -7.05
N ILE A 260 -4.20 0.97 -6.71
CA ILE A 260 -3.08 1.60 -7.42
C ILE A 260 -1.79 0.78 -7.23
N ASN A 261 -1.49 0.36 -6.00
CA ASN A 261 -0.27 -0.40 -5.73
C ASN A 261 -0.24 -1.73 -6.48
N LEU A 262 -1.30 -2.53 -6.36
CA LEU A 262 -1.37 -3.83 -7.02
C LEU A 262 -1.37 -3.68 -8.55
N GLY A 263 -2.18 -2.74 -9.08
CA GLY A 263 -2.24 -2.50 -10.51
C GLY A 263 -0.91 -2.02 -11.11
N LEU A 264 -0.18 -1.14 -10.43
CA LEU A 264 1.14 -0.70 -10.88
C LEU A 264 2.15 -1.86 -10.90
N TRP A 265 2.12 -2.73 -9.90
CA TRP A 265 2.98 -3.89 -9.87
C TRP A 265 2.69 -4.82 -11.05
N GLU A 266 1.43 -5.14 -11.32
CA GLU A 266 1.01 -6.00 -12.45
C GLU A 266 1.43 -5.42 -13.80
N ILE A 267 1.29 -4.10 -13.99
CA ILE A 267 1.76 -3.45 -15.23
C ILE A 267 3.28 -3.55 -15.33
N ALA A 268 4.02 -3.30 -14.23
CA ALA A 268 5.47 -3.42 -14.22
C ALA A 268 5.95 -4.85 -14.56
N GLU A 269 5.26 -5.88 -14.05
CA GLU A 269 5.52 -7.28 -14.42
C GLU A 269 5.30 -7.52 -15.92
N THR A 270 4.23 -6.96 -16.48
CA THR A 270 3.94 -7.08 -17.91
C THR A 270 5.02 -6.40 -18.75
N VAL A 271 5.46 -5.20 -18.34
CA VAL A 271 6.54 -4.48 -19.02
C VAL A 271 7.86 -5.25 -18.95
N ARG A 272 8.14 -5.93 -17.84
CA ARG A 272 9.34 -6.76 -17.67
C ARG A 272 9.39 -7.96 -18.61
N LEU A 273 8.23 -8.51 -18.96
CA LEU A 273 8.11 -9.72 -19.79
C LEU A 273 8.17 -9.43 -21.30
N ASN A 274 7.96 -8.20 -21.71
CA ASN A 274 8.00 -7.74 -23.11
C ASN A 274 9.33 -7.08 -23.45
#